data_40dff2586cbdfdec58d9e21731f34bda
#
_entry.id   40dff2586cbdfdec58d9e21731f34bda
#
_cell.length_a   1.000
_cell.length_b   1.000
_cell.length_c   1.000
_cell.angle_alpha   90.00
_cell.angle_beta   90.00
_cell.angle_gamma   90.00
#
_symmetry.space_group_name_H-M   'P 1'
#
loop_
_entity.id
_entity.type
_entity.pdbx_description
1 polymer ?
#
loop_
_entity_poly.entity_id
_entity_poly.type
_entity_poly.pdbx_seq_one_letter_code
_entity_poly.pdbx_strand_id
1 'polypeptide(L)'
;MSQIASFYLLKDGRRQELSNGDCSGAVYMAIWDWCESELDLDIRFPAPQTEDTLDCALLEGELAEELLAALESRDLPALAAEIAPDWDLPAGAVQSGLETLLSHLGLARGRALLYEMT
;
A
#
# COMPACT_ATOMS: atom_id res chain seq x y z
N MET A 1 -20.55 3.46 1.67
CA MET A 1 -19.47 4.36 2.09
C MET A 1 -18.21 3.98 1.34
N SER A 2 -17.55 4.98 0.78
CA SER A 2 -16.27 4.74 0.11
C SER A 2 -15.16 4.68 1.16
N GLN A 3 -14.38 3.63 1.11
CA GLN A 3 -13.16 3.49 1.90
C GLN A 3 -12.04 4.20 1.15
N ILE A 4 -11.44 5.18 1.79
CA ILE A 4 -10.40 6.00 1.17
C ILE A 4 -9.04 5.63 1.73
N ALA A 5 -8.10 5.36 0.84
CA ALA A 5 -6.72 5.06 1.18
C ALA A 5 -5.89 6.34 1.19
N SER A 6 -5.10 6.52 2.22
CA SER A 6 -4.20 7.67 2.34
C SER A 6 -2.82 7.19 2.77
N PHE A 7 -1.78 7.86 2.28
CA PHE A 7 -0.40 7.54 2.63
C PHE A 7 0.28 8.73 3.28
N TYR A 8 1.10 8.45 4.27
CA TYR A 8 1.86 9.47 5.01
C TYR A 8 3.32 9.05 5.12
N LEU A 9 4.20 9.99 4.84
CA LEU A 9 5.62 9.81 5.08
C LEU A 9 5.92 10.20 6.53
N LEU A 10 6.51 9.28 7.30
CA LEU A 10 6.89 9.58 8.69
C LEU A 10 8.33 10.09 8.69
N LYS A 11 8.49 11.34 9.10
CA LYS A 11 9.79 11.99 9.14
C LYS A 11 9.89 12.81 10.43
N ASP A 12 10.90 12.51 11.24
CA ASP A 12 11.21 13.25 12.48
C ASP A 12 9.99 13.37 13.41
N GLY A 13 9.22 12.28 13.52
CA GLY A 13 8.03 12.24 14.37
C GLY A 13 6.82 12.96 13.78
N ARG A 14 6.91 13.44 12.54
CA ARG A 14 5.83 14.14 11.86
C ARG A 14 5.27 13.31 10.71
N ARG A 15 3.99 13.53 10.42
CA ARG A 15 3.30 12.89 9.30
C ARG A 15 3.22 13.90 8.15
N GLN A 16 3.76 13.53 7.01
CA GLN A 16 3.61 14.31 5.79
C GLN A 16 2.65 13.57 4.87
N GLU A 17 1.49 14.16 4.60
CA GLU A 17 0.52 13.53 3.70
C GLU A 17 1.08 13.50 2.29
N LEU A 18 1.07 12.32 1.69
CA LEU A 18 1.41 12.14 0.29
C LEU A 18 0.13 12.22 -0.54
N SER A 19 0.26 12.37 -1.86
CA SER A 19 -0.91 12.52 -2.71
C SER A 19 -1.89 11.38 -2.48
N ASN A 20 -3.16 11.73 -2.19
CA ASN A 20 -4.22 10.75 -2.12
C ASN A 20 -4.51 10.30 -3.54
N GLY A 21 -4.17 9.05 -3.84
CA GLY A 21 -4.61 8.46 -5.08
C GLY A 21 -6.12 8.26 -5.04
N ASP A 22 -6.72 8.10 -6.20
CA ASP A 22 -8.13 7.74 -6.31
C ASP A 22 -8.36 6.27 -5.94
N CYS A 23 -7.42 5.67 -5.22
CA CYS A 23 -7.46 4.25 -4.91
C CYS A 23 -8.35 3.97 -3.71
N SER A 24 -9.24 3.01 -3.86
CA SER A 24 -10.11 2.57 -2.78
C SER A 24 -9.33 1.71 -1.78
N GLY A 25 -9.80 1.67 -0.53
CA GLY A 25 -9.23 0.79 0.48
C GLY A 25 -9.25 -0.68 0.07
N ALA A 26 -10.27 -1.10 -0.68
CA ALA A 26 -10.38 -2.48 -1.18
C ALA A 26 -9.19 -2.87 -2.06
N VAL A 27 -8.69 -1.95 -2.89
CA VAL A 27 -7.52 -2.20 -3.74
C VAL A 27 -6.30 -2.52 -2.87
N TYR A 28 -6.07 -1.73 -1.82
CA TYR A 28 -4.91 -1.96 -0.95
C TYR A 28 -5.06 -3.19 -0.07
N MET A 29 -6.28 -3.53 0.34
CA MET A 29 -6.51 -4.82 1.02
C MET A 29 -6.07 -5.98 0.15
N ALA A 30 -6.40 -5.94 -1.13
CA ALA A 30 -5.98 -6.96 -2.10
C ALA A 30 -4.46 -6.98 -2.26
N ILE A 31 -3.82 -5.81 -2.33
CA ILE A 31 -2.36 -5.69 -2.46
C ILE A 31 -1.67 -6.24 -1.21
N TRP A 32 -2.15 -5.90 0.00
CA TRP A 32 -1.56 -6.41 1.23
C TRP A 32 -1.68 -7.93 1.34
N ASP A 33 -2.82 -8.49 0.95
CA ASP A 33 -3.00 -9.93 0.92
C ASP A 33 -1.99 -10.61 -0.02
N TRP A 34 -1.80 -10.04 -1.19
CA TRP A 34 -0.80 -10.53 -2.15
C TRP A 34 0.62 -10.47 -1.55
N CYS A 35 0.98 -9.38 -0.86
CA CYS A 35 2.29 -9.25 -0.22
C CYS A 35 2.52 -10.35 0.81
N GLU A 36 1.52 -10.66 1.62
CA GLU A 36 1.63 -11.67 2.65
C GLU A 36 1.66 -13.10 2.08
N SER A 37 0.82 -13.38 1.07
CA SER A 37 0.69 -14.73 0.53
C SER A 37 1.78 -15.09 -0.49
N GLU A 38 2.13 -14.17 -1.38
CA GLU A 38 3.07 -14.47 -2.47
C GLU A 38 4.50 -14.04 -2.20
N LEU A 39 4.69 -12.96 -1.45
CA LEU A 39 6.03 -12.47 -1.10
C LEU A 39 6.46 -12.89 0.30
N ASP A 40 5.57 -13.50 1.06
CA ASP A 40 5.82 -13.90 2.46
C ASP A 40 6.33 -12.73 3.31
N LEU A 41 5.79 -11.54 3.07
CA LEU A 41 6.12 -10.35 3.83
C LEU A 41 5.18 -10.19 5.01
N ASP A 42 5.72 -9.90 6.18
CA ASP A 42 4.96 -9.70 7.41
C ASP A 42 4.59 -8.23 7.55
N ILE A 43 3.52 -7.84 6.87
CA ILE A 43 3.03 -6.46 6.93
C ILE A 43 2.50 -6.18 8.34
N ARG A 44 2.99 -5.10 8.94
CA ARG A 44 2.54 -4.70 10.27
C ARG A 44 1.26 -3.87 10.16
N PHE A 45 0.25 -4.27 10.92
CA PHE A 45 -1.03 -3.57 11.00
C PHE A 45 -1.22 -3.03 12.42
N PRO A 46 -0.64 -1.86 12.74
CA PRO A 46 -0.81 -1.29 14.07
C PRO A 46 -2.26 -0.88 14.33
N ALA A 47 -2.62 -0.73 15.59
CA ALA A 47 -3.96 -0.29 15.95
C ALA A 47 -4.22 1.13 15.43
N PRO A 48 -5.42 1.39 14.86
CA PRO A 48 -5.77 2.73 14.42
C PRO A 48 -5.68 3.76 15.53
N GLN A 49 -5.18 4.95 15.18
CA GLN A 49 -4.99 6.04 16.15
C GLN A 49 -6.22 6.88 16.36
N THR A 50 -7.18 6.83 15.42
CA THR A 50 -8.40 7.63 15.49
C THR A 50 -9.62 6.77 15.18
N GLU A 51 -10.80 7.23 15.62
CA GLU A 51 -12.06 6.52 15.36
C GLU A 51 -12.41 6.49 13.85
N ASP A 52 -11.92 7.47 13.09
CA ASP A 52 -12.19 7.57 11.66
C ASP A 52 -11.34 6.61 10.84
N THR A 53 -10.26 6.10 11.41
CA THR A 53 -9.36 5.18 10.71
C THR A 53 -9.86 3.75 10.88
N LEU A 54 -10.19 3.09 9.77
CA LEU A 54 -10.68 1.71 9.78
C LEU A 54 -9.53 0.71 9.88
N ASP A 55 -8.41 1.01 9.21
CA ASP A 55 -7.25 0.14 9.20
C ASP A 55 -6.00 0.95 8.87
N CYS A 56 -4.84 0.42 9.23
CA CYS A 56 -3.57 1.07 8.90
C CYS A 56 -2.47 0.02 8.74
N ALA A 57 -1.48 0.34 7.92
CA ALA A 57 -0.32 -0.52 7.70
C ALA A 57 0.94 0.32 7.77
N LEU A 58 1.99 -0.22 8.38
CA LEU A 58 3.27 0.47 8.52
C LEU A 58 4.34 -0.27 7.71
N LEU A 59 4.95 0.45 6.77
CA LEU A 59 5.99 -0.08 5.89
C LEU A 59 7.31 0.62 6.21
N GLU A 60 8.26 -0.11 6.78
CA GLU A 60 9.55 0.44 7.15
C GLU A 60 10.66 -0.62 7.11
N GLY A 61 11.91 -0.17 7.07
CA GLY A 61 13.08 -1.03 7.14
C GLY A 61 13.21 -2.01 5.99
N GLU A 62 13.66 -3.22 6.28
CA GLU A 62 13.86 -4.27 5.28
C GLU A 62 12.57 -4.65 4.55
N LEU A 63 11.45 -4.64 5.27
CA LEU A 63 10.15 -4.93 4.69
C LEU A 63 9.82 -3.98 3.54
N ALA A 64 10.01 -2.68 3.77
CA ALA A 64 9.76 -1.67 2.74
C ALA A 64 10.70 -1.82 1.56
N GLU A 65 11.97 -2.14 1.81
CA GLU A 65 12.97 -2.34 0.76
C GLU A 65 12.66 -3.58 -0.08
N GLU A 66 12.27 -4.68 0.57
CA GLU A 66 11.89 -5.91 -0.13
C GLU A 66 10.66 -5.71 -1.00
N LEU A 67 9.66 -5.00 -0.48
CA LEU A 67 8.45 -4.70 -1.25
C LEU A 67 8.76 -3.80 -2.44
N LEU A 68 9.57 -2.76 -2.23
CA LEU A 68 9.98 -1.87 -3.31
C LEU A 68 10.71 -2.64 -4.42
N ALA A 69 11.67 -3.49 -4.04
CA ALA A 69 12.41 -4.29 -5.01
C ALA A 69 11.50 -5.26 -5.77
N ALA A 70 10.55 -5.88 -5.07
CA ALA A 70 9.59 -6.79 -5.70
C ALA A 70 8.72 -6.07 -6.74
N LEU A 71 8.25 -4.86 -6.42
CA LEU A 71 7.43 -4.08 -7.34
C LEU A 71 8.24 -3.56 -8.53
N GLU A 72 9.48 -3.14 -8.30
CA GLU A 72 10.36 -2.65 -9.37
C GLU A 72 10.71 -3.75 -10.37
N SER A 73 10.77 -5.01 -9.93
CA SER A 73 11.14 -6.12 -10.77
C SER A 73 9.98 -6.76 -11.53
N ARG A 74 8.75 -6.27 -11.33
CA ARG A 74 7.55 -6.87 -11.92
C ARG A 74 6.90 -5.97 -12.96
N ASP A 75 6.20 -6.62 -13.89
CA ASP A 75 5.30 -5.96 -14.84
C ASP A 75 3.99 -5.66 -14.07
N LEU A 76 3.80 -4.41 -13.68
CA LEU A 76 2.65 -4.02 -12.86
C LEU A 76 1.29 -4.26 -13.54
N PRO A 77 1.11 -3.99 -14.85
CA PRO A 77 -0.14 -4.35 -15.50
C PRO A 77 -0.45 -5.85 -15.43
N ALA A 78 0.56 -6.70 -15.62
CA ALA A 78 0.38 -8.14 -15.53
C ALA A 78 0.05 -8.58 -14.11
N LEU A 79 0.72 -8.01 -13.11
CA LEU A 79 0.47 -8.29 -11.70
C LEU A 79 -0.94 -7.85 -11.30
N ALA A 80 -1.39 -6.69 -11.77
CA ALA A 80 -2.74 -6.21 -11.51
C ALA A 80 -3.79 -7.16 -12.07
N ALA A 81 -3.56 -7.67 -13.28
CA ALA A 81 -4.47 -8.65 -13.90
C ALA A 81 -4.50 -9.97 -13.13
N GLU A 82 -3.44 -10.30 -12.41
CA GLU A 82 -3.36 -11.49 -11.57
C GLU A 82 -4.08 -11.32 -10.24
N ILE A 83 -3.95 -10.15 -9.60
CA ILE A 83 -4.57 -9.86 -8.30
C ILE A 83 -6.06 -9.57 -8.40
N ALA A 84 -6.47 -8.79 -9.39
CA ALA A 84 -7.82 -8.22 -9.48
C ALA A 84 -8.96 -9.25 -9.45
N PRO A 85 -8.89 -10.40 -10.16
CA PRO A 85 -10.00 -11.34 -10.19
C PRO A 85 -10.37 -11.92 -8.83
N ASP A 86 -9.39 -12.17 -7.98
CA ASP A 86 -9.61 -12.78 -6.65
C ASP A 86 -10.42 -11.86 -5.73
N TRP A 87 -10.42 -10.57 -6.01
CA TRP A 87 -11.11 -9.57 -5.20
C TRP A 87 -12.26 -8.87 -5.95
N ASP A 88 -12.56 -9.36 -7.14
CA ASP A 88 -13.60 -8.79 -8.01
C ASP A 88 -13.41 -7.28 -8.22
N LEU A 89 -12.15 -6.90 -8.49
CA LEU A 89 -11.76 -5.52 -8.71
C LEU A 89 -11.37 -5.29 -10.17
N PRO A 90 -11.53 -4.05 -10.70
CA PRO A 90 -11.00 -3.72 -12.02
C PRO A 90 -9.47 -3.79 -12.01
N ALA A 91 -8.89 -4.42 -13.01
CA ALA A 91 -7.43 -4.53 -13.12
C ALA A 91 -6.75 -3.15 -13.18
N GLY A 92 -7.37 -2.19 -13.87
CA GLY A 92 -6.86 -0.82 -13.93
C GLY A 92 -6.78 -0.13 -12.58
N ALA A 93 -7.73 -0.41 -11.67
CA ALA A 93 -7.70 0.14 -10.33
C ALA A 93 -6.56 -0.47 -9.51
N VAL A 94 -6.35 -1.78 -9.61
CA VAL A 94 -5.24 -2.46 -8.93
C VAL A 94 -3.90 -1.97 -9.48
N GLN A 95 -3.78 -1.81 -10.80
CA GLN A 95 -2.58 -1.27 -11.41
C GLN A 95 -2.25 0.12 -10.87
N SER A 96 -3.25 1.00 -10.82
CA SER A 96 -3.08 2.36 -10.27
C SER A 96 -2.61 2.32 -8.81
N GLY A 97 -3.18 1.42 -8.01
CA GLY A 97 -2.77 1.23 -6.62
C GLY A 97 -1.32 0.75 -6.49
N LEU A 98 -0.91 -0.19 -7.34
CA LEU A 98 0.47 -0.70 -7.35
C LEU A 98 1.46 0.40 -7.76
N GLU A 99 1.12 1.18 -8.78
CA GLU A 99 1.97 2.30 -9.24
C GLU A 99 2.11 3.38 -8.16
N THR A 100 1.02 3.70 -7.47
CA THR A 100 1.02 4.66 -6.38
C THR A 100 1.88 4.17 -5.22
N LEU A 101 1.72 2.91 -4.84
CA LEU A 101 2.52 2.30 -3.77
C LEU A 101 4.00 2.30 -4.12
N LEU A 102 4.35 1.93 -5.34
CA LEU A 102 5.73 1.94 -5.81
C LEU A 102 6.34 3.34 -5.71
N SER A 103 5.60 4.36 -6.16
CA SER A 103 6.04 5.75 -6.11
C SER A 103 6.27 6.20 -4.67
N HIS A 104 5.34 5.90 -3.77
CA HIS A 104 5.44 6.29 -2.36
C HIS A 104 6.57 5.56 -1.64
N LEU A 105 6.79 4.29 -1.92
CA LEU A 105 7.91 3.54 -1.35
C LEU A 105 9.25 4.14 -1.80
N GLY A 106 9.34 4.58 -3.05
CA GLY A 106 10.53 5.26 -3.56
C GLY A 106 10.80 6.56 -2.82
N LEU A 107 9.74 7.35 -2.55
CA LEU A 107 9.86 8.59 -1.79
C LEU A 107 10.23 8.35 -0.34
N ALA A 108 9.74 7.25 0.23
CA ALA A 108 9.95 6.91 1.63
C ALA A 108 11.24 6.13 1.90
N ARG A 109 12.11 5.98 0.90
CA ARG A 109 13.34 5.20 1.04
C ARG A 109 14.16 5.70 2.23
N GLY A 110 14.48 4.80 3.17
CA GLY A 110 15.18 5.12 4.40
C GLY A 110 14.29 5.71 5.51
N ARG A 111 12.97 5.74 5.30
CA ARG A 111 11.99 6.26 6.25
C ARG A 111 10.82 5.28 6.33
N ALA A 112 9.83 5.63 7.15
CA ALA A 112 8.62 4.82 7.27
C ALA A 112 7.48 5.41 6.43
N LEU A 113 6.71 4.52 5.81
CA LEU A 113 5.50 4.87 5.06
C LEU A 113 4.30 4.33 5.82
N LEU A 114 3.37 5.19 6.18
CA LEU A 114 2.16 4.82 6.88
C LEU A 114 0.98 4.86 5.92
N TYR A 115 0.24 3.77 5.87
CA TYR A 115 -1.01 3.67 5.12
C TYR A 115 -2.18 3.73 6.10
N GLU A 116 -3.21 4.49 5.78
CA GLU A 116 -4.45 4.52 6.55
C GLU A 116 -5.66 4.41 5.62
N MET A 117 -6.65 3.65 6.06
CA MET A 117 -7.93 3.51 5.38
C MET A 117 -9.02 4.15 6.25
N THR A 118 -9.71 5.10 5.69
CA THR A 118 -10.79 5.80 6.39
C THR A 118 -12.13 5.67 5.69
#